data_7a269dafefe406b68d2c85471974b75a
#
_entry.id   7a269dafefe406b68d2c85471974b75a
#
_cell.length_a   1.000
_cell.length_b   1.000
_cell.length_c   1.000
_cell.angle_alpha   90.00
_cell.angle_beta   90.00
_cell.angle_gamma   90.00
#
_symmetry.space_group_name_H-M   'P 1'
#
loop_
_entity.id
_entity.type
_entity.pdbx_description
1 polymer ?
#
loop_
_entity_poly.entity_id
_entity_poly.type
_entity_poly.pdbx_seq_one_letter_code
_entity_poly.pdbx_strand_id
1 'polypeptide(L)'
;MRASIADKDAVERIFSEDRISVVVNLAAQAGVRYSITNPDAYIQSNLIGFYNILEACRHHEVEHLIYASSSSVYGSNKKVPYSTDDKVDNPVSLYAATKKSNELMAHAYSKLYNIPSTGLRFFTVYGPAGRPDMAYFGFTNKLREGKTIQIFNYGNCKRDFTYVCLLYTSDAA
;
A
#
# COMPACT_ATOMS: atom_id res chain seq x y z
N MET A 1 15.85 -11.33 8.20
CA MET A 1 15.38 -12.47 7.37
C MET A 1 14.85 -11.95 6.03
N ARG A 2 15.04 -12.68 4.92
CA ARG A 2 14.43 -12.36 3.61
C ARG A 2 13.39 -13.41 3.28
N ALA A 3 12.10 -13.04 3.32
CA ALA A 3 10.99 -13.96 3.06
C ALA A 3 9.83 -13.22 2.39
N SER A 4 8.85 -13.95 1.85
CA SER A 4 7.60 -13.40 1.36
C SER A 4 6.56 -13.41 2.46
N ILE A 5 5.74 -12.35 2.57
CA ILE A 5 4.59 -12.38 3.48
C ILE A 5 3.50 -13.38 3.04
N ALA A 6 3.54 -13.85 1.79
CA ALA A 6 2.67 -14.93 1.30
C ALA A 6 3.11 -16.32 1.81
N ASP A 7 4.33 -16.45 2.34
CA ASP A 7 4.81 -17.65 3.00
C ASP A 7 4.35 -17.62 4.47
N LYS A 8 3.29 -18.37 4.75
CA LYS A 8 2.67 -18.42 6.07
C LYS A 8 3.65 -18.90 7.15
N ASP A 9 4.45 -19.93 6.84
CA ASP A 9 5.37 -20.51 7.82
C ASP A 9 6.51 -19.55 8.15
N ALA A 10 6.97 -18.77 7.16
CA ALA A 10 7.96 -17.73 7.39
C ALA A 10 7.41 -16.58 8.26
N VAL A 11 6.16 -16.17 8.04
CA VAL A 11 5.50 -15.16 8.87
C VAL A 11 5.34 -15.69 10.30
N GLU A 12 4.78 -16.88 10.47
CA GLU A 12 4.56 -17.48 11.78
C GLU A 12 5.86 -17.62 12.58
N ARG A 13 6.95 -18.03 11.95
CA ARG A 13 8.27 -18.13 12.59
C ARG A 13 8.73 -16.78 13.14
N ILE A 14 8.59 -15.67 12.40
CA ILE A 14 8.98 -14.34 12.85
C ILE A 14 8.21 -13.95 14.11
N PHE A 15 6.92 -14.20 14.15
CA PHE A 15 6.08 -13.84 15.29
C PHE A 15 6.30 -14.76 16.50
N SER A 16 6.80 -15.99 16.28
CA SER A 16 7.09 -16.95 17.34
C SER A 16 8.46 -16.74 17.99
N GLU A 17 9.41 -16.11 17.27
CA GLU A 17 10.78 -15.87 17.78
C GLU A 17 10.82 -14.73 18.80
N ASP A 18 10.00 -13.70 18.62
CA ASP A 18 9.99 -12.51 19.47
C ASP A 18 8.54 -12.06 19.80
N ARG A 19 8.37 -11.45 20.97
CA ARG A 19 7.11 -10.78 21.29
C ARG A 19 7.00 -9.45 20.51
N ILE A 20 6.11 -9.41 19.53
CA ILE A 20 5.90 -8.25 18.66
C ILE A 20 4.68 -7.49 19.16
N SER A 21 4.86 -6.27 19.70
CA SER A 21 3.75 -5.41 20.11
C SER A 21 3.14 -4.63 18.95
N VAL A 22 3.95 -4.17 18.00
CA VAL A 22 3.50 -3.32 16.88
C VAL A 22 3.99 -3.89 15.56
N VAL A 23 3.08 -4.02 14.62
CA VAL A 23 3.40 -4.46 13.26
C VAL A 23 3.21 -3.29 12.29
N VAL A 24 4.24 -2.98 11.50
CA VAL A 24 4.17 -2.00 10.40
C VAL A 24 4.31 -2.75 9.07
N ASN A 25 3.18 -3.07 8.44
CA ASN A 25 3.17 -3.79 7.18
C ASN A 25 3.20 -2.85 5.97
N LEU A 26 4.37 -2.65 5.39
CA LEU A 26 4.58 -1.94 4.13
C LEU A 26 4.78 -2.90 2.95
N ALA A 27 4.86 -4.21 3.21
CA ALA A 27 5.09 -5.22 2.19
C ALA A 27 3.84 -5.42 1.33
N ALA A 28 4.00 -5.28 0.03
CA ALA A 28 2.97 -5.52 -0.97
C ALA A 28 3.56 -5.51 -2.39
N GLN A 29 2.82 -6.07 -3.35
CA GLN A 29 3.05 -5.75 -4.75
C GLN A 29 2.37 -4.41 -5.06
N ALA A 30 3.15 -3.39 -5.41
CA ALA A 30 2.66 -2.05 -5.70
C ALA A 30 2.66 -1.76 -7.23
N GLY A 31 1.88 -0.74 -7.62
CA GLY A 31 1.81 -0.25 -9.00
C GLY A 31 0.57 -0.70 -9.76
N VAL A 32 -0.19 0.26 -10.29
CA VAL A 32 -1.44 0.00 -11.02
C VAL A 32 -1.18 -0.74 -12.33
N ARG A 33 -0.16 -0.33 -13.09
CA ARG A 33 0.08 -0.89 -14.43
C ARG A 33 0.51 -2.36 -14.40
N TYR A 34 1.38 -2.72 -13.47
CA TYR A 34 1.85 -4.09 -13.35
C TYR A 34 0.72 -5.05 -12.94
N SER A 35 -0.32 -4.55 -12.25
CA SER A 35 -1.48 -5.39 -11.90
C SER A 35 -2.30 -5.85 -13.12
N ILE A 36 -2.12 -5.20 -14.27
CA ILE A 36 -2.77 -5.60 -15.54
C ILE A 36 -2.03 -6.79 -16.17
N THR A 37 -0.70 -6.77 -16.11
CA THR A 37 0.16 -7.78 -16.79
C THR A 37 0.49 -8.96 -15.91
N ASN A 38 0.47 -8.81 -14.58
CA ASN A 38 0.76 -9.87 -13.62
C ASN A 38 -0.19 -9.79 -12.41
N PRO A 39 -1.48 -10.13 -12.57
CA PRO A 39 -2.47 -10.05 -11.50
C PRO A 39 -2.17 -10.99 -10.33
N ASP A 40 -1.62 -12.18 -10.60
CA ASP A 40 -1.34 -13.20 -9.57
C ASP A 40 -0.39 -12.69 -8.49
N ALA A 41 0.60 -11.88 -8.84
CA ALA A 41 1.51 -11.27 -7.88
C ALA A 41 0.78 -10.39 -6.86
N TYR A 42 -0.33 -9.74 -7.28
CA TYR A 42 -1.15 -8.91 -6.39
C TYR A 42 -2.06 -9.74 -5.49
N ILE A 43 -2.63 -10.82 -6.01
CA ILE A 43 -3.42 -11.74 -5.19
C ILE A 43 -2.52 -12.36 -4.11
N GLN A 44 -1.37 -12.90 -4.51
CA GLN A 44 -0.45 -13.55 -3.57
C GLN A 44 0.10 -12.59 -2.51
N SER A 45 0.64 -11.45 -2.92
CA SER A 45 1.26 -10.52 -1.96
C SER A 45 0.23 -9.73 -1.18
N ASN A 46 -0.80 -9.17 -1.84
CA ASN A 46 -1.67 -8.19 -1.20
C ASN A 46 -2.87 -8.81 -0.50
N LEU A 47 -3.37 -9.97 -0.95
CA LEU A 47 -4.48 -10.64 -0.28
C LEU A 47 -3.99 -11.76 0.62
N ILE A 48 -3.31 -12.76 0.06
CA ILE A 48 -2.84 -13.90 0.87
C ILE A 48 -1.79 -13.44 1.88
N GLY A 49 -0.80 -12.64 1.43
CA GLY A 49 0.23 -12.13 2.33
C GLY A 49 -0.34 -11.25 3.43
N PHE A 50 -1.27 -10.37 3.13
CA PHE A 50 -1.90 -9.53 4.15
C PHE A 50 -2.76 -10.34 5.12
N TYR A 51 -3.47 -11.36 4.62
CA TYR A 51 -4.20 -12.30 5.46
C TYR A 51 -3.26 -13.02 6.45
N ASN A 52 -2.09 -13.49 6.00
CA ASN A 52 -1.13 -14.13 6.88
C ASN A 52 -0.65 -13.18 8.00
N ILE A 53 -0.44 -11.90 7.69
CA ILE A 53 -0.09 -10.88 8.70
C ILE A 53 -1.24 -10.68 9.70
N LEU A 54 -2.49 -10.62 9.24
CA LEU A 54 -3.65 -10.48 10.12
C LEU A 54 -3.81 -11.69 11.06
N GLU A 55 -3.65 -12.91 10.56
CA GLU A 55 -3.69 -14.13 11.38
C GLU A 55 -2.55 -14.17 12.40
N ALA A 56 -1.33 -13.80 11.99
CA ALA A 56 -0.22 -13.71 12.92
C ALA A 56 -0.49 -12.65 14.02
N CYS A 57 -0.98 -11.47 13.65
CA CYS A 57 -1.38 -10.45 14.65
C CYS A 57 -2.43 -10.97 15.63
N ARG A 58 -3.40 -11.76 15.14
CA ARG A 58 -4.44 -12.34 15.97
C ARG A 58 -3.93 -13.37 16.97
N HIS A 59 -3.00 -14.24 16.53
CA HIS A 59 -2.52 -15.35 17.35
C HIS A 59 -1.39 -14.97 18.31
N HIS A 60 -0.70 -13.84 18.05
CA HIS A 60 0.42 -13.35 18.86
C HIS A 60 0.11 -12.07 19.63
N GLU A 61 -1.18 -11.74 19.83
CA GLU A 61 -1.65 -10.63 20.67
C GLU A 61 -0.98 -9.28 20.34
N VAL A 62 -0.88 -8.96 19.06
CA VAL A 62 -0.30 -7.69 18.59
C VAL A 62 -1.16 -6.51 19.06
N GLU A 63 -0.55 -5.52 19.67
CA GLU A 63 -1.21 -4.35 20.23
C GLU A 63 -1.68 -3.36 19.15
N HIS A 64 -0.96 -3.26 18.03
CA HIS A 64 -1.34 -2.36 16.92
C HIS A 64 -0.80 -2.83 15.57
N LEU A 65 -1.66 -2.87 14.57
CA LEU A 65 -1.29 -3.09 13.17
C LEU A 65 -1.37 -1.79 12.38
N ILE A 66 -0.25 -1.32 11.83
CA ILE A 66 -0.21 -0.22 10.86
C ILE A 66 0.06 -0.82 9.49
N TYR A 67 -0.69 -0.43 8.47
CA TYR A 67 -0.50 -0.98 7.13
C TYR A 67 -0.66 0.06 6.02
N ALA A 68 0.09 -0.12 4.95
CA ALA A 68 0.00 0.71 3.77
C ALA A 68 -1.25 0.37 2.95
N SER A 69 -2.24 1.27 2.94
CA SER A 69 -3.26 1.35 1.90
C SER A 69 -2.74 2.23 0.74
N SER A 70 -3.60 2.83 -0.04
CA SER A 70 -3.23 3.65 -1.20
C SER A 70 -4.32 4.65 -1.54
N SER A 71 -3.95 5.83 -2.02
CA SER A 71 -4.89 6.76 -2.63
C SER A 71 -5.62 6.18 -3.86
N SER A 72 -5.12 5.10 -4.45
CA SER A 72 -5.79 4.39 -5.54
C SER A 72 -7.17 3.84 -5.16
N VAL A 73 -7.46 3.65 -3.86
CA VAL A 73 -8.78 3.21 -3.37
C VAL A 73 -9.89 4.21 -3.66
N TYR A 74 -9.55 5.50 -3.83
CA TYR A 74 -10.52 6.53 -4.21
C TYR A 74 -11.08 6.33 -5.64
N GLY A 75 -10.38 5.57 -6.49
CA GLY A 75 -10.87 5.14 -7.79
C GLY A 75 -11.32 6.31 -8.66
N SER A 76 -12.58 6.27 -9.07
CA SER A 76 -13.22 7.29 -9.92
C SER A 76 -13.86 8.47 -9.16
N ASN A 77 -13.55 8.64 -7.87
CA ASN A 77 -14.06 9.78 -7.08
C ASN A 77 -13.61 11.10 -7.72
N LYS A 78 -14.56 12.02 -7.92
CA LYS A 78 -14.33 13.35 -8.53
C LYS A 78 -14.22 14.47 -7.49
N LYS A 79 -14.53 14.19 -6.23
CA LYS A 79 -14.44 15.17 -5.15
C LYS A 79 -12.98 15.55 -4.89
N VAL A 80 -12.72 16.83 -4.69
CA VAL A 80 -11.41 17.39 -4.34
C VAL A 80 -11.61 18.44 -3.25
N PRO A 81 -10.88 18.36 -2.13
CA PRO A 81 -9.96 17.30 -1.73
C PRO A 81 -10.68 15.99 -1.38
N TYR A 82 -9.96 14.87 -1.45
CA TYR A 82 -10.45 13.59 -0.93
C TYR A 82 -10.58 13.62 0.59
N SER A 83 -11.55 12.90 1.12
CA SER A 83 -11.75 12.71 2.56
C SER A 83 -11.66 11.23 2.92
N THR A 84 -11.26 10.93 4.15
CA THR A 84 -11.31 9.57 4.68
C THR A 84 -12.74 9.02 4.77
N ASP A 85 -13.74 9.91 4.85
CA ASP A 85 -15.17 9.57 4.88
C ASP A 85 -15.77 9.30 3.50
N ASP A 86 -15.03 9.58 2.43
CA ASP A 86 -15.52 9.32 1.08
C ASP A 86 -15.71 7.83 0.85
N LYS A 87 -16.82 7.47 0.18
CA LYS A 87 -17.04 6.10 -0.27
C LYS A 87 -15.99 5.71 -1.31
N VAL A 88 -15.32 4.58 -1.09
CA VAL A 88 -14.23 4.07 -1.92
C VAL A 88 -14.58 2.68 -2.49
N ASP A 89 -15.78 2.56 -3.05
CA ASP A 89 -16.36 1.29 -3.51
C ASP A 89 -16.17 1.04 -5.01
N ASN A 90 -15.52 1.98 -5.72
CA ASN A 90 -15.35 1.92 -7.18
C ASN A 90 -13.86 1.94 -7.58
N PRO A 91 -13.06 0.93 -7.19
CA PRO A 91 -11.66 0.84 -7.60
C PRO A 91 -11.56 0.66 -9.12
N VAL A 92 -10.59 1.33 -9.75
CA VAL A 92 -10.39 1.28 -11.21
C VAL A 92 -9.21 0.41 -11.63
N SER A 93 -8.66 -0.37 -10.72
CA SER A 93 -7.58 -1.33 -10.99
C SER A 93 -7.60 -2.47 -9.99
N LEU A 94 -7.03 -3.63 -10.37
CA LEU A 94 -6.87 -4.75 -9.45
C LEU A 94 -6.03 -4.35 -8.22
N TYR A 95 -4.96 -3.57 -8.42
CA TYR A 95 -4.18 -3.03 -7.32
C TYR A 95 -5.05 -2.26 -6.31
N ALA A 96 -5.88 -1.34 -6.80
CA ALA A 96 -6.79 -0.58 -5.93
C ALA A 96 -7.78 -1.50 -5.22
N ALA A 97 -8.33 -2.50 -5.92
CA ALA A 97 -9.23 -3.49 -5.34
C ALA A 97 -8.56 -4.28 -4.22
N THR A 98 -7.31 -4.74 -4.41
CA THR A 98 -6.59 -5.46 -3.34
C THR A 98 -6.31 -4.56 -2.13
N LYS A 99 -5.98 -3.27 -2.33
CA LYS A 99 -5.78 -2.33 -1.22
C LYS A 99 -7.08 -2.02 -0.47
N LYS A 100 -8.20 -1.86 -1.19
CA LYS A 100 -9.51 -1.73 -0.56
C LYS A 100 -9.89 -3.00 0.22
N SER A 101 -9.59 -4.18 -0.31
CA SER A 101 -9.81 -5.45 0.39
C SER A 101 -9.00 -5.51 1.69
N ASN A 102 -7.76 -5.00 1.71
CA ASN A 102 -6.97 -4.92 2.94
C ASN A 102 -7.67 -4.05 4.00
N GLU A 103 -8.25 -2.88 3.62
CA GLU A 103 -9.01 -2.05 4.55
C GLU A 103 -10.21 -2.79 5.15
N LEU A 104 -10.95 -3.52 4.30
CA LEU A 104 -12.12 -4.30 4.74
C LEU A 104 -11.73 -5.47 5.65
N MET A 105 -10.66 -6.20 5.29
CA MET A 105 -10.14 -7.31 6.10
C MET A 105 -9.65 -6.80 7.46
N ALA A 106 -8.84 -5.73 7.49
CA ALA A 106 -8.35 -5.14 8.74
C ALA A 106 -9.50 -4.65 9.63
N HIS A 107 -10.52 -4.02 9.03
CA HIS A 107 -11.73 -3.61 9.78
C HIS A 107 -12.44 -4.81 10.39
N ALA A 108 -12.64 -5.89 9.64
CA ALA A 108 -13.28 -7.10 10.13
C ALA A 108 -12.49 -7.71 11.30
N TYR A 109 -11.17 -7.83 11.17
CA TYR A 109 -10.29 -8.36 12.21
C TYR A 109 -10.27 -7.46 13.46
N SER A 110 -10.27 -6.14 13.28
CA SER A 110 -10.38 -5.20 14.39
C SER A 110 -11.68 -5.41 15.18
N LYS A 111 -12.79 -5.64 14.49
CA LYS A 111 -14.09 -5.87 15.16
C LYS A 111 -14.22 -7.25 15.81
N LEU A 112 -13.72 -8.28 15.15
CA LEU A 112 -13.86 -9.67 15.62
C LEU A 112 -12.85 -10.03 16.71
N TYR A 113 -11.64 -9.48 16.64
CA TYR A 113 -10.52 -9.90 17.48
C TYR A 113 -9.88 -8.76 18.29
N ASN A 114 -10.49 -7.57 18.27
CA ASN A 114 -10.01 -6.38 18.99
C ASN A 114 -8.54 -6.01 18.65
N ILE A 115 -8.14 -6.18 17.38
CA ILE A 115 -6.81 -5.79 16.91
C ILE A 115 -6.89 -4.34 16.43
N PRO A 116 -6.35 -3.34 17.18
CA PRO A 116 -6.30 -1.98 16.71
C PRO A 116 -5.53 -1.89 15.40
N SER A 117 -6.10 -1.27 14.38
CA SER A 117 -5.44 -1.17 13.09
C SER A 117 -5.59 0.21 12.46
N THR A 118 -4.51 0.68 11.84
CA THR A 118 -4.46 1.96 11.11
C THR A 118 -4.01 1.74 9.67
N GLY A 119 -4.91 2.01 8.73
CA GLY A 119 -4.60 1.96 7.29
C GLY A 119 -4.22 3.34 6.76
N LEU A 120 -3.05 3.45 6.14
CA LEU A 120 -2.53 4.71 5.61
C LEU A 120 -2.72 4.77 4.09
N ARG A 121 -3.56 5.68 3.59
CA ARG A 121 -3.83 5.89 2.16
C ARG A 121 -2.76 6.80 1.55
N PHE A 122 -1.56 6.27 1.36
CA PHE A 122 -0.46 7.04 0.76
C PHE A 122 -0.81 7.52 -0.65
N PHE A 123 -0.52 8.80 -0.91
CA PHE A 123 -0.50 9.39 -2.24
C PHE A 123 0.84 9.13 -2.92
N THR A 124 1.29 10.00 -3.83
CA THR A 124 2.57 9.81 -4.51
C THR A 124 3.70 10.33 -3.62
N VAL A 125 4.25 9.46 -2.80
CA VAL A 125 5.40 9.80 -1.94
C VAL A 125 6.67 9.78 -2.79
N TYR A 126 7.51 10.81 -2.65
CA TYR A 126 8.80 10.92 -3.32
C TYR A 126 9.92 11.32 -2.36
N GLY A 127 11.16 11.09 -2.75
CA GLY A 127 12.35 11.43 -1.95
C GLY A 127 13.48 10.43 -2.12
N PRO A 128 14.51 10.49 -1.27
CA PRO A 128 15.62 9.53 -1.27
C PRO A 128 15.10 8.10 -1.16
N ALA A 129 15.77 7.17 -1.84
CA ALA A 129 15.38 5.76 -1.95
C ALA A 129 13.99 5.51 -2.58
N GLY A 130 13.46 6.47 -3.35
CA GLY A 130 12.21 6.33 -4.08
C GLY A 130 12.23 5.18 -5.08
N ARG A 131 11.04 4.62 -5.37
CA ARG A 131 10.91 3.51 -6.31
C ARG A 131 11.30 3.93 -7.74
N PRO A 132 12.14 3.14 -8.44
CA PRO A 132 12.65 3.51 -9.77
C PRO A 132 11.58 3.46 -10.88
N ASP A 133 10.45 2.78 -10.67
CA ASP A 133 9.33 2.71 -11.61
C ASP A 133 8.37 3.90 -11.54
N MET A 134 8.56 4.81 -10.59
CA MET A 134 7.77 6.03 -10.49
C MET A 134 8.12 7.01 -11.61
N ALA A 135 7.10 7.75 -12.08
CA ALA A 135 7.22 8.64 -13.24
C ALA A 135 8.34 9.68 -13.07
N TYR A 136 8.45 10.33 -11.91
CA TYR A 136 9.49 11.30 -11.64
C TYR A 136 10.90 10.69 -11.75
N PHE A 137 11.09 9.47 -11.27
CA PHE A 137 12.37 8.77 -11.33
C PHE A 137 12.70 8.35 -12.76
N GLY A 138 11.73 7.69 -13.44
CA GLY A 138 11.88 7.24 -14.81
C GLY A 138 12.10 8.40 -15.79
N PHE A 139 11.41 9.52 -15.63
CA PHE A 139 11.56 10.70 -16.47
C PHE A 139 12.94 11.36 -16.26
N THR A 140 13.36 11.55 -15.00
CA THR A 140 14.68 12.12 -14.68
C THR A 140 15.81 11.31 -15.31
N ASN A 141 15.77 9.98 -15.19
CA ASN A 141 16.81 9.12 -15.78
C ASN A 141 16.81 9.19 -17.30
N LYS A 142 15.66 9.12 -17.95
CA LYS A 142 15.57 9.22 -19.41
C LYS A 142 16.06 10.57 -19.92
N LEU A 143 15.68 11.68 -19.28
CA LEU A 143 16.14 13.03 -19.66
C LEU A 143 17.66 13.15 -19.50
N ARG A 144 18.23 12.62 -18.42
CA ARG A 144 19.67 12.61 -18.19
C ARG A 144 20.44 11.80 -19.25
N GLU A 145 19.81 10.76 -19.78
CA GLU A 145 20.35 9.91 -20.84
C GLU A 145 20.03 10.41 -22.26
N GLY A 146 19.39 11.57 -22.41
CA GLY A 146 18.94 12.10 -23.70
C GLY A 146 17.85 11.27 -24.38
N LYS A 147 17.14 10.42 -23.63
CA LYS A 147 16.10 9.54 -24.16
C LYS A 147 14.73 10.22 -24.15
N THR A 148 13.88 9.83 -25.09
CA THR A 148 12.49 10.31 -25.19
C THR A 148 11.67 9.82 -24.01
N ILE A 149 10.89 10.73 -23.39
CA ILE A 149 9.85 10.40 -22.43
C ILE A 149 8.49 10.29 -23.12
N GLN A 150 7.67 9.34 -22.66
CA GLN A 150 6.29 9.18 -23.12
C GLN A 150 5.36 9.94 -22.19
N ILE A 151 4.66 10.92 -22.73
CA ILE A 151 3.65 11.68 -22.02
C ILE A 151 2.28 11.09 -22.36
N PHE A 152 1.57 10.59 -21.34
CA PHE A 152 0.24 10.00 -21.51
C PHE A 152 -0.85 11.08 -21.34
N ASN A 153 -2.01 10.86 -21.99
CA ASN A 153 -3.17 11.74 -21.93
C ASN A 153 -2.82 13.21 -22.22
N TYR A 154 -1.92 13.45 -23.18
CA TYR A 154 -1.45 14.79 -23.60
C TYR A 154 -0.96 15.65 -22.43
N GLY A 155 -0.46 15.03 -21.36
CA GLY A 155 -0.02 15.73 -20.14
C GLY A 155 -1.17 16.16 -19.22
N ASN A 156 -2.41 15.89 -19.54
CA ASN A 156 -3.55 16.22 -18.67
C ASN A 156 -3.67 15.22 -17.53
N CYS A 157 -2.67 15.22 -16.65
CA CYS A 157 -2.59 14.37 -15.47
C CYS A 157 -2.19 15.22 -14.27
N LYS A 158 -3.01 15.20 -13.23
CA LYS A 158 -2.70 15.83 -11.94
C LYS A 158 -2.36 14.76 -10.92
N ARG A 159 -1.38 15.03 -10.07
CA ARG A 159 -0.97 14.17 -8.95
C ARG A 159 -0.63 15.03 -7.76
N ASP A 160 -0.96 14.52 -6.59
CA ASP A 160 -0.49 15.05 -5.34
C ASP A 160 0.82 14.35 -4.96
N PHE A 161 1.87 15.16 -4.76
CA PHE A 161 3.22 14.67 -4.43
C PHE A 161 3.54 15.04 -2.99
N THR A 162 3.85 14.03 -2.18
CA THR A 162 4.24 14.20 -0.78
C THR A 162 5.72 13.87 -0.62
N TYR A 163 6.51 14.84 -0.15
CA TYR A 163 7.92 14.57 0.17
C TYR A 163 8.02 13.66 1.41
N VAL A 164 8.87 12.64 1.34
CA VAL A 164 8.92 11.59 2.37
C VAL A 164 9.15 12.15 3.79
N CYS A 165 9.95 13.19 3.94
CA CYS A 165 10.19 13.81 5.24
C CYS A 165 8.95 14.49 5.84
N LEU A 166 7.96 14.84 5.04
CA LEU A 166 6.71 15.44 5.54
C LEU A 166 5.80 14.40 6.20
N LEU A 167 6.01 13.12 5.96
CA LEU A 167 5.28 12.06 6.65
C LEU A 167 5.58 12.00 8.16
N TYR A 168 6.73 12.53 8.58
CA TYR A 168 7.07 12.66 10.00
C TYR A 168 6.31 13.78 10.71
N THR A 169 5.89 14.80 9.97
CA THR A 169 5.26 16.01 10.52
C THR A 169 3.76 16.04 10.28
N SER A 170 3.23 15.13 9.48
CA SER A 170 1.79 14.94 9.40
C SER A 170 1.34 14.26 10.68
N ASP A 171 1.04 15.04 11.71
CA ASP A 171 0.13 14.58 12.73
C ASP A 171 -1.09 14.07 11.99
N ALA A 172 -1.30 12.76 12.07
CA ALA A 172 -2.48 12.15 11.51
C ALA A 172 -3.68 12.75 12.27
N ALA A 173 -4.25 13.80 11.67
CA ALA A 173 -5.49 14.37 12.13
C ALA A 173 -6.63 13.37 11.90
#